data_73d1f4fde6009e4c682e8edfe13fe6e4
#
_entry.id   73d1f4fde6009e4c682e8edfe13fe6e4
#
_cell.length_a   1.000
_cell.length_b   1.000
_cell.length_c   1.000
_cell.angle_alpha   90.00
_cell.angle_beta   90.00
_cell.angle_gamma   90.00
#
_symmetry.space_group_name_H-M   'P 1'
#
loop_
_entity.id
_entity.type
_entity.pdbx_description
1 polymer ?
#
loop_
_entity_poly.entity_id
_entity_poly.type
_entity_poly.pdbx_seq_one_letter_code
_entity_poly.pdbx_strand_id
1 'polypeptide(L)'
;GGNLPAGGSPISLDALEQVSVSITPFDVRQSGFTGGAINAVTKSGTNDLKVSAYLYSKSDQLQGDKYDGGKLSLSEMRNNTLGFSVGAPIVRNKLFVFANFEREWNTTPGNSRLARTSESQDFGKALQYNRPTTAKLDEMSRFLIDNYGYNPGAYQNYSVKTPGYKLMARADWNINRNHALNVRFSTTRNKYSSSPSSSTNPFNSKLIYDRNDHGRTSYDALYFESSRYYQEQNFTSVAAELNSRFMDSRLTNTLRYTYSHQYEPRSYEGRLFPTVDILEKTPEGTDAVLTTFGLDPFTEGNLREVSTHILTDEIGYTLGKHRLVAGLQFEHNLTTNGYLQGGAGYYVYESWDDFKNDKAPLAFR
;
A
#
# COMPACT_ATOMS: atom_id res chain seq x y z
N GLY A 1 -16.52 -1.88 2.62
CA GLY A 1 -15.52 -1.36 1.72
C GLY A 1 -14.25 -1.00 2.47
N GLY A 2 -13.20 -1.84 2.38
CA GLY A 2 -11.90 -1.51 2.95
C GLY A 2 -11.30 -0.31 2.22
N ASN A 3 -10.87 0.69 2.96
CA ASN A 3 -10.06 1.76 2.39
C ASN A 3 -8.76 1.14 1.88
N LEU A 4 -8.51 1.27 0.58
CA LEU A 4 -7.16 1.03 0.08
C LEU A 4 -6.26 2.07 0.72
N PRO A 5 -5.12 1.68 1.30
CA PRO A 5 -4.19 2.62 1.90
C PRO A 5 -3.76 3.67 0.87
N ALA A 6 -3.34 4.83 1.35
CA ALA A 6 -3.09 6.04 0.60
C ALA A 6 -2.46 5.82 -0.79
N GLY A 7 -3.21 6.17 -1.84
CA GLY A 7 -2.72 6.28 -3.22
C GLY A 7 -2.91 5.06 -4.12
N GLY A 8 -3.40 3.92 -3.62
CA GLY A 8 -3.66 2.74 -4.46
C GLY A 8 -5.05 2.77 -5.08
N SER A 9 -5.16 2.63 -6.40
CA SER A 9 -6.43 2.30 -7.08
C SER A 9 -6.47 0.80 -7.36
N PRO A 10 -7.59 0.10 -7.07
CA PRO A 10 -7.73 -1.32 -7.37
C PRO A 10 -7.86 -1.62 -8.87
N ILE A 11 -8.11 -0.60 -9.67
CA ILE A 11 -8.32 -0.68 -11.12
C ILE A 11 -7.52 0.44 -11.78
N SER A 12 -6.91 0.16 -12.95
CA SER A 12 -6.27 1.17 -13.78
C SER A 12 -7.27 2.26 -14.20
N LEU A 13 -6.85 3.51 -14.22
CA LEU A 13 -7.69 4.62 -14.71
C LEU A 13 -8.06 4.44 -16.20
N ASP A 14 -7.17 3.86 -17.01
CA ASP A 14 -7.45 3.59 -18.42
C ASP A 14 -8.52 2.49 -18.61
N ALA A 15 -8.76 1.66 -17.62
CA ALA A 15 -9.83 0.66 -17.63
C ALA A 15 -11.21 1.25 -17.29
N LEU A 16 -11.29 2.51 -16.88
CA LEU A 16 -12.53 3.18 -16.54
C LEU A 16 -13.12 3.93 -17.73
N GLU A 17 -14.42 3.78 -17.92
CA GLU A 17 -15.19 4.55 -18.90
C GLU A 17 -15.77 5.81 -18.26
N GLN A 18 -16.28 5.68 -17.02
CA GLN A 18 -16.92 6.76 -16.29
C GLN A 18 -16.70 6.61 -14.79
N VAL A 19 -16.51 7.73 -14.12
CA VAL A 19 -16.52 7.83 -12.67
C VAL A 19 -17.56 8.86 -12.28
N SER A 20 -18.46 8.50 -11.37
CA SER A 20 -19.46 9.41 -10.79
C SER A 20 -19.31 9.47 -9.28
N VAL A 21 -19.43 10.67 -8.74
CA VAL A 21 -19.41 10.92 -7.30
C VAL A 21 -20.81 11.40 -6.90
N SER A 22 -21.43 10.70 -5.95
CA SER A 22 -22.73 11.07 -5.40
C SER A 22 -22.57 11.43 -3.93
N ILE A 23 -23.00 12.62 -3.55
CA ILE A 23 -23.02 13.06 -2.16
C ILE A 23 -24.43 12.78 -1.62
N THR A 24 -24.54 12.05 -0.50
CA THR A 24 -25.83 11.66 0.12
C THR A 24 -26.83 11.06 -0.88
N PRO A 25 -26.52 9.91 -1.53
CA PRO A 25 -27.46 9.29 -2.45
C PRO A 25 -28.70 8.78 -1.70
N PHE A 26 -29.89 9.24 -2.12
CA PHE A 26 -31.17 8.82 -1.56
C PHE A 26 -31.82 7.65 -2.33
N ASP A 27 -31.05 6.85 -3.01
CA ASP A 27 -31.53 5.69 -3.76
C ASP A 27 -31.52 4.46 -2.85
N VAL A 28 -32.66 3.79 -2.71
CA VAL A 28 -32.83 2.57 -1.88
C VAL A 28 -31.88 1.43 -2.28
N ARG A 29 -31.37 1.45 -3.53
CA ARG A 29 -30.41 0.47 -4.05
C ARG A 29 -28.96 0.72 -3.57
N GLN A 30 -28.71 1.89 -2.98
CA GLN A 30 -27.38 2.25 -2.48
C GLN A 30 -27.34 2.12 -0.96
N SER A 31 -26.42 1.33 -0.47
CA SER A 31 -26.20 1.10 0.96
C SER A 31 -24.71 1.13 1.30
N GLY A 32 -24.37 1.13 2.59
CA GLY A 32 -22.98 1.00 3.06
C GLY A 32 -22.12 2.25 2.87
N PHE A 33 -22.70 3.44 2.82
CA PHE A 33 -21.97 4.70 2.71
C PHE A 33 -22.19 5.61 3.92
N THR A 34 -21.23 6.48 4.19
CA THR A 34 -21.28 7.49 5.26
C THR A 34 -21.07 8.89 4.69
N GLY A 35 -22.00 9.38 3.84
CA GLY A 35 -21.93 10.73 3.28
C GLY A 35 -21.72 10.82 1.78
N GLY A 36 -21.16 9.81 1.12
CA GLY A 36 -20.99 9.81 -0.32
C GLY A 36 -20.66 8.44 -0.91
N ALA A 37 -20.89 8.27 -2.19
CA ALA A 37 -20.54 7.09 -2.96
C ALA A 37 -19.79 7.47 -4.23
N ILE A 38 -18.76 6.71 -4.56
CA ILE A 38 -18.02 6.80 -5.83
C ILE A 38 -18.35 5.55 -6.64
N ASN A 39 -18.98 5.77 -7.80
CA ASN A 39 -19.32 4.70 -8.72
C ASN A 39 -18.41 4.79 -9.94
N ALA A 40 -17.76 3.69 -10.29
CA ALA A 40 -16.89 3.58 -11.44
C ALA A 40 -17.43 2.53 -12.42
N VAL A 41 -17.61 2.93 -13.66
CA VAL A 41 -18.00 2.04 -14.75
C VAL A 41 -16.74 1.66 -15.51
N THR A 42 -16.52 0.35 -15.65
CA THR A 42 -15.37 -0.16 -16.42
C THR A 42 -15.69 -0.22 -17.91
N LYS A 43 -14.68 0.04 -18.75
CA LYS A 43 -14.78 -0.16 -20.20
C LYS A 43 -15.22 -1.58 -20.55
N SER A 44 -15.88 -1.73 -21.68
CA SER A 44 -16.31 -3.00 -22.27
C SER A 44 -15.79 -3.13 -23.68
N GLY A 45 -15.81 -4.34 -24.24
CA GLY A 45 -15.59 -4.57 -25.67
C GLY A 45 -16.75 -4.02 -26.51
N THR A 46 -16.49 -3.74 -27.77
CA THR A 46 -17.46 -3.29 -28.77
C THR A 46 -17.35 -4.13 -30.02
N ASN A 47 -18.18 -3.86 -31.06
CA ASN A 47 -18.06 -4.52 -32.36
C ASN A 47 -16.75 -4.21 -33.08
N ASP A 48 -16.05 -3.17 -32.68
CA ASP A 48 -14.78 -2.75 -33.26
C ASP A 48 -13.64 -3.16 -32.33
N LEU A 49 -12.55 -3.65 -32.92
CA LEU A 49 -11.30 -3.87 -32.20
C LEU A 49 -10.73 -2.52 -31.75
N LYS A 50 -10.56 -2.34 -30.46
CA LYS A 50 -9.91 -1.18 -29.84
C LYS A 50 -8.69 -1.64 -29.07
N VAL A 51 -7.55 -1.05 -29.35
CA VAL A 51 -6.29 -1.34 -28.68
C VAL A 51 -5.69 -0.02 -28.23
N SER A 52 -5.20 0.05 -27.02
CA SER A 52 -4.40 1.17 -26.52
C SER A 52 -3.16 0.69 -25.79
N ALA A 53 -2.10 1.48 -25.89
CA ALA A 53 -0.89 1.34 -25.10
C ALA A 53 -0.46 2.74 -24.63
N TYR A 54 0.03 2.83 -23.40
CA TYR A 54 0.45 4.09 -22.82
C TYR A 54 1.63 3.90 -21.88
N LEU A 55 2.42 4.96 -21.76
CA LEU A 55 3.53 5.04 -20.83
C LEU A 55 3.43 6.35 -20.07
N TYR A 56 3.31 6.29 -18.76
CA TYR A 56 3.48 7.44 -17.87
C TYR A 56 4.83 7.37 -17.20
N SER A 57 5.55 8.48 -17.19
CA SER A 57 6.84 8.58 -16.53
C SER A 57 6.90 9.86 -15.69
N LYS A 58 7.33 9.72 -14.45
CA LYS A 58 7.65 10.83 -13.55
C LYS A 58 9.00 10.56 -12.93
N SER A 59 9.91 11.54 -12.96
CA SER A 59 11.21 11.44 -12.31
C SER A 59 11.62 12.78 -11.71
N ASP A 60 12.59 12.74 -10.80
CA ASP A 60 13.27 13.92 -10.28
C ASP A 60 13.87 14.78 -11.40
N GLN A 61 14.37 14.16 -12.48
CA GLN A 61 14.93 14.87 -13.64
C GLN A 61 13.89 15.69 -14.43
N LEU A 62 12.62 15.30 -14.35
CA LEU A 62 11.49 16.02 -14.99
C LEU A 62 10.84 17.02 -14.02
N GLN A 63 11.27 17.07 -12.79
CA GLN A 63 10.79 17.99 -11.77
C GLN A 63 11.66 19.25 -11.74
N GLY A 64 11.04 20.41 -11.67
CA GLY A 64 11.80 21.66 -11.50
C GLY A 64 12.54 21.69 -10.13
N ASP A 65 13.77 22.14 -10.15
CA ASP A 65 14.65 22.21 -8.98
C ASP A 65 14.85 23.64 -8.43
N LYS A 66 14.12 24.61 -8.98
CA LYS A 66 14.20 26.01 -8.56
C LYS A 66 12.99 26.44 -7.73
N TYR A 67 13.23 26.98 -6.57
CA TYR A 67 12.22 27.54 -5.69
C TYR A 67 12.76 28.81 -5.02
N ASP A 68 12.02 29.91 -5.08
CA ASP A 68 12.32 31.20 -4.44
C ASP A 68 13.77 31.66 -4.66
N GLY A 69 14.24 31.57 -5.90
CA GLY A 69 15.60 31.97 -6.28
C GLY A 69 16.72 31.01 -5.88
N GLY A 70 16.40 29.95 -5.13
CA GLY A 70 17.31 28.88 -4.71
C GLY A 70 17.19 27.62 -5.57
N LYS A 71 18.18 26.72 -5.42
CA LYS A 71 18.17 25.40 -6.03
C LYS A 71 17.86 24.33 -4.98
N LEU A 72 16.84 23.48 -5.25
CA LEU A 72 16.50 22.34 -4.41
C LEU A 72 17.36 21.13 -4.76
N SER A 73 17.87 20.45 -3.76
CA SER A 73 18.47 19.12 -3.95
C SER A 73 17.35 18.10 -4.02
N LEU A 74 17.10 17.55 -5.21
CA LEU A 74 16.10 16.52 -5.42
C LEU A 74 16.70 15.15 -5.15
N SER A 75 15.98 14.35 -4.38
CA SER A 75 16.32 12.93 -4.19
C SER A 75 15.84 12.11 -5.38
N GLU A 76 16.53 11.03 -5.70
CA GLU A 76 16.14 10.12 -6.77
C GLU A 76 14.71 9.64 -6.58
N MET A 77 13.86 9.94 -7.55
CA MET A 77 12.47 9.49 -7.63
C MET A 77 12.15 9.11 -9.07
N ARG A 78 11.62 7.91 -9.27
CA ARG A 78 11.17 7.48 -10.59
C ARG A 78 9.90 6.64 -10.46
N ASN A 79 8.84 7.07 -11.12
CA ASN A 79 7.58 6.32 -11.21
C ASN A 79 7.27 6.13 -12.69
N ASN A 80 7.32 4.89 -13.15
CA ASN A 80 6.97 4.51 -14.51
C ASN A 80 5.76 3.58 -14.49
N THR A 81 4.80 3.85 -15.35
CA THR A 81 3.61 3.00 -15.54
C THR A 81 3.48 2.69 -17.01
N LEU A 82 3.56 1.42 -17.37
CA LEU A 82 3.27 0.89 -18.69
C LEU A 82 1.91 0.21 -18.67
N GLY A 83 1.02 0.61 -19.53
CA GLY A 83 -0.31 0.04 -19.65
C GLY A 83 -0.65 -0.40 -21.06
N PHE A 84 -1.53 -1.39 -21.16
CA PHE A 84 -2.06 -1.92 -22.39
C PHE A 84 -3.52 -2.29 -22.19
N SER A 85 -4.37 -1.97 -23.15
CA SER A 85 -5.76 -2.44 -23.16
C SER A 85 -6.21 -2.92 -24.52
N VAL A 86 -7.13 -3.89 -24.51
CA VAL A 86 -7.76 -4.42 -25.72
C VAL A 86 -9.25 -4.66 -25.47
N GLY A 87 -10.08 -4.19 -26.38
CA GLY A 87 -11.51 -4.47 -26.43
C GLY A 87 -11.89 -5.01 -27.81
N ALA A 88 -12.63 -6.13 -27.86
CA ALA A 88 -12.97 -6.79 -29.11
C ALA A 88 -14.30 -7.57 -29.01
N PRO A 89 -15.00 -7.82 -30.13
CA PRO A 89 -16.05 -8.81 -30.20
C PRO A 89 -15.43 -10.22 -30.38
N ILE A 90 -15.86 -11.16 -29.56
CA ILE A 90 -15.65 -12.60 -29.85
C ILE A 90 -16.73 -13.07 -30.83
N VAL A 91 -17.98 -12.61 -30.60
CA VAL A 91 -19.10 -12.79 -31.52
C VAL A 91 -19.76 -11.43 -31.69
N ARG A 92 -19.79 -10.89 -32.92
CA ARG A 92 -20.39 -9.58 -33.20
C ARG A 92 -21.82 -9.49 -32.67
N ASN A 93 -22.15 -8.35 -32.06
CA ASN A 93 -23.43 -8.02 -31.43
C ASN A 93 -23.82 -8.93 -30.24
N LYS A 94 -22.99 -9.94 -29.88
CA LYS A 94 -23.39 -10.96 -28.93
C LYS A 94 -22.43 -11.12 -27.75
N LEU A 95 -21.15 -11.28 -28.04
CA LEU A 95 -20.15 -11.54 -27.00
C LEU A 95 -18.94 -10.63 -27.19
N PHE A 96 -18.66 -9.82 -26.20
CA PHE A 96 -17.57 -8.86 -26.17
C PHE A 96 -16.63 -9.17 -25.03
N VAL A 97 -15.36 -8.82 -25.23
CA VAL A 97 -14.32 -8.90 -24.19
C VAL A 97 -13.55 -7.62 -24.10
N PHE A 98 -13.10 -7.30 -22.91
CA PHE A 98 -12.17 -6.20 -22.64
C PHE A 98 -11.13 -6.70 -21.65
N ALA A 99 -9.87 -6.36 -21.88
CA ALA A 99 -8.79 -6.63 -20.93
C ALA A 99 -7.89 -5.39 -20.83
N ASN A 100 -7.39 -5.12 -19.64
CA ASN A 100 -6.41 -4.10 -19.34
C ASN A 100 -5.34 -4.67 -18.43
N PHE A 101 -4.09 -4.39 -18.74
CA PHE A 101 -2.94 -4.71 -17.91
C PHE A 101 -2.09 -3.45 -17.71
N GLU A 102 -1.65 -3.23 -16.47
CA GLU A 102 -0.79 -2.12 -16.09
C GLU A 102 0.34 -2.64 -15.21
N ARG A 103 1.56 -2.26 -15.53
CA ARG A 103 2.76 -2.52 -14.74
C ARG A 103 3.34 -1.22 -14.22
N GLU A 104 3.63 -1.19 -12.94
CA GLU A 104 4.22 -0.04 -12.27
C GLU A 104 5.63 -0.37 -11.74
N TRP A 105 6.56 0.57 -11.90
CA TRP A 105 7.90 0.53 -11.32
C TRP A 105 8.13 1.83 -10.59
N ASN A 106 8.06 1.77 -9.28
CA ASN A 106 8.26 2.93 -8.43
C ASN A 106 9.60 2.82 -7.73
N THR A 107 10.37 3.90 -7.80
CA THR A 107 11.61 4.09 -7.04
C THR A 107 11.45 5.37 -6.25
N THR A 108 11.66 5.29 -4.94
CA THR A 108 11.57 6.43 -4.02
C THR A 108 12.83 6.50 -3.18
N PRO A 109 13.21 7.69 -2.67
CA PRO A 109 14.32 7.79 -1.74
C PRO A 109 14.10 6.92 -0.51
N GLY A 110 15.15 6.27 -0.05
CA GLY A 110 15.10 5.50 1.19
C GLY A 110 15.10 6.42 2.41
N ASN A 111 16.22 7.04 2.68
CA ASN A 111 16.39 8.00 3.75
C ASN A 111 16.94 9.32 3.17
N SER A 112 16.27 10.43 3.48
CA SER A 112 16.70 11.77 3.03
C SER A 112 17.74 12.40 3.92
N ARG A 113 18.02 11.81 5.07
CA ARG A 113 19.00 12.30 6.05
C ARG A 113 20.34 11.61 5.85
N LEU A 114 21.40 12.31 6.22
CA LEU A 114 22.79 11.84 6.12
C LEU A 114 23.41 11.69 7.50
N ALA A 115 24.34 10.74 7.61
CA ALA A 115 25.24 10.66 8.75
C ALA A 115 26.29 11.79 8.68
N ARG A 116 26.74 12.26 9.83
CA ARG A 116 27.89 13.17 9.91
C ARG A 116 29.16 12.48 9.43
N THR A 117 30.06 13.25 8.84
CA THR A 117 31.40 12.76 8.45
C THR A 117 32.43 12.86 9.57
N SER A 118 32.15 13.70 10.61
CA SER A 118 32.99 13.85 11.78
C SER A 118 32.14 14.22 13.00
N GLU A 119 32.68 14.02 14.20
CA GLU A 119 32.00 14.40 15.46
C GLU A 119 31.84 15.92 15.61
N SER A 120 32.66 16.72 14.94
CA SER A 120 32.59 18.19 14.96
C SER A 120 31.58 18.77 13.98
N GLN A 121 30.97 17.95 13.11
CA GLN A 121 29.99 18.43 12.15
C GLN A 121 28.64 18.65 12.85
N ASP A 122 28.01 19.78 12.59
CA ASP A 122 26.69 20.11 13.13
C ASP A 122 25.60 19.15 12.58
N PHE A 123 24.62 18.87 13.43
CA PHE A 123 23.44 18.09 13.12
C PHE A 123 22.20 18.71 13.75
N GLY A 124 21.03 18.31 13.31
CA GLY A 124 19.80 18.75 13.94
C GLY A 124 18.60 18.83 13.01
N LYS A 125 17.47 19.20 13.55
CA LYS A 125 16.16 19.19 12.89
C LYS A 125 16.13 20.02 11.59
N ALA A 126 16.80 21.16 11.58
CA ALA A 126 16.87 22.07 10.44
C ALA A 126 18.02 21.73 9.46
N LEU A 127 18.88 20.78 9.80
CA LEU A 127 20.04 20.41 8.99
C LEU A 127 19.77 19.09 8.26
N GLN A 128 20.55 18.83 7.22
CA GLN A 128 20.47 17.58 6.47
C GLN A 128 21.08 16.38 7.23
N TYR A 129 21.94 16.67 8.22
CA TYR A 129 22.70 15.67 8.96
C TYR A 129 22.02 15.29 10.26
N ASN A 130 22.01 13.99 10.54
CA ASN A 130 21.59 13.39 11.80
C ASN A 130 22.82 13.11 12.69
N ARG A 131 22.58 12.87 13.99
CA ARG A 131 23.64 12.73 15.00
C ARG A 131 24.67 11.62 14.74
N PRO A 132 24.32 10.40 14.24
CA PRO A 132 25.31 9.35 13.99
C PRO A 132 26.38 9.77 12.98
N THR A 133 27.60 9.29 13.17
CA THR A 133 28.68 9.44 12.18
C THR A 133 28.77 8.24 11.24
N THR A 134 29.28 8.46 10.03
CA THR A 134 29.53 7.39 9.07
C THR A 134 30.47 6.34 9.64
N ALA A 135 31.52 6.74 10.35
CA ALA A 135 32.48 5.83 10.95
C ALA A 135 31.84 4.84 11.94
N LYS A 136 30.93 5.33 12.82
CA LYS A 136 30.18 4.48 13.76
C LYS A 136 29.25 3.52 13.03
N LEU A 137 28.47 4.01 12.08
CA LEU A 137 27.49 3.16 11.36
C LEU A 137 28.19 2.11 10.47
N ASP A 138 29.32 2.45 9.87
CA ASP A 138 30.11 1.51 9.08
C ASP A 138 30.77 0.43 9.96
N GLU A 139 31.24 0.80 11.17
CA GLU A 139 31.70 -0.18 12.16
C GLU A 139 30.60 -1.14 12.57
N MET A 140 29.40 -0.61 12.88
CA MET A 140 28.24 -1.41 13.26
C MET A 140 27.82 -2.37 12.14
N SER A 141 27.75 -1.89 10.91
CA SER A 141 27.41 -2.72 9.75
C SER A 141 28.43 -3.86 9.56
N ARG A 142 29.72 -3.57 9.62
CA ARG A 142 30.78 -4.60 9.51
C ARG A 142 30.68 -5.61 10.65
N PHE A 143 30.51 -5.16 11.88
CA PHE A 143 30.38 -6.05 13.04
C PHE A 143 29.20 -7.01 12.89
N LEU A 144 28.03 -6.52 12.43
CA LEU A 144 26.84 -7.34 12.20
C LEU A 144 27.08 -8.39 11.09
N ILE A 145 27.76 -8.02 10.02
CA ILE A 145 28.13 -8.95 8.95
C ILE A 145 29.09 -10.01 9.45
N ASP A 146 30.18 -9.60 10.12
CA ASP A 146 31.28 -10.49 10.52
C ASP A 146 30.88 -11.47 11.63
N ASN A 147 30.06 -11.02 12.61
CA ASN A 147 29.73 -11.82 13.79
C ASN A 147 28.38 -12.55 13.68
N TYR A 148 27.41 -11.99 12.95
CA TYR A 148 26.06 -12.57 12.84
C TYR A 148 25.72 -13.02 11.41
N GLY A 149 26.58 -12.75 10.41
CA GLY A 149 26.28 -12.96 9.00
C GLY A 149 25.04 -12.14 8.56
N TYR A 150 24.79 -11.02 9.23
CA TYR A 150 23.63 -10.18 9.01
C TYR A 150 24.02 -8.85 8.37
N ASN A 151 23.54 -8.62 7.13
CA ASN A 151 23.71 -7.36 6.45
C ASN A 151 22.52 -6.45 6.76
N PRO A 152 22.68 -5.34 7.52
CA PRO A 152 21.59 -4.43 7.86
C PRO A 152 21.14 -3.53 6.68
N GLY A 153 21.81 -3.61 5.54
CA GLY A 153 21.59 -2.71 4.40
C GLY A 153 22.26 -1.35 4.57
N ALA A 154 21.88 -0.41 3.72
CA ALA A 154 22.39 0.95 3.77
C ALA A 154 21.65 1.78 4.84
N TYR A 155 22.29 2.83 5.34
CA TYR A 155 21.68 3.81 6.24
C TYR A 155 21.42 5.16 5.56
N GLN A 156 22.05 5.42 4.41
CA GLN A 156 21.90 6.64 3.61
C GLN A 156 22.16 6.36 2.13
N ASN A 157 21.77 7.29 1.24
CA ASN A 157 22.06 7.25 -0.20
C ASN A 157 21.54 5.96 -0.88
N TYR A 158 20.38 5.45 -0.49
CA TYR A 158 19.74 4.30 -1.11
C TYR A 158 18.34 4.64 -1.59
N SER A 159 17.87 3.83 -2.53
CA SER A 159 16.52 3.95 -3.10
C SER A 159 15.73 2.69 -2.86
N VAL A 160 14.44 2.86 -2.58
CA VAL A 160 13.50 1.76 -2.35
C VAL A 160 12.66 1.53 -3.60
N LYS A 161 12.58 0.27 -4.04
CA LYS A 161 11.82 -0.14 -5.22
C LYS A 161 10.53 -0.85 -4.81
N THR A 162 9.40 -0.35 -5.32
CA THR A 162 8.08 -0.92 -5.05
C THR A 162 7.36 -1.20 -6.37
N PRO A 163 7.66 -2.35 -7.02
CA PRO A 163 6.98 -2.75 -8.24
C PRO A 163 5.55 -3.19 -7.95
N GLY A 164 4.65 -2.93 -8.91
CA GLY A 164 3.26 -3.34 -8.83
C GLY A 164 2.68 -3.73 -10.19
N TYR A 165 1.49 -4.34 -10.19
CA TYR A 165 0.71 -4.54 -11.40
C TYR A 165 -0.78 -4.55 -11.11
N LYS A 166 -1.55 -4.23 -12.16
CA LYS A 166 -3.01 -4.33 -12.18
C LYS A 166 -3.42 -5.08 -13.43
N LEU A 167 -4.40 -5.96 -13.28
CA LEU A 167 -5.02 -6.68 -14.38
C LEU A 167 -6.54 -6.61 -14.22
N MET A 168 -7.24 -6.30 -15.29
CA MET A 168 -8.68 -6.41 -15.37
C MET A 168 -9.07 -7.14 -16.66
N ALA A 169 -10.04 -8.03 -16.55
CA ALA A 169 -10.70 -8.67 -17.68
C ALA A 169 -12.21 -8.63 -17.48
N ARG A 170 -12.95 -8.37 -18.57
CA ARG A 170 -14.41 -8.30 -18.58
C ARG A 170 -14.94 -9.00 -19.82
N ALA A 171 -16.03 -9.74 -19.66
CA ALA A 171 -16.81 -10.31 -20.74
C ALA A 171 -18.26 -9.84 -20.60
N ASP A 172 -18.84 -9.39 -21.71
CA ASP A 172 -20.23 -8.97 -21.83
C ASP A 172 -20.93 -9.85 -22.86
N TRP A 173 -21.93 -10.61 -22.41
CA TRP A 173 -22.64 -11.57 -23.25
C TRP A 173 -24.14 -11.23 -23.34
N ASN A 174 -24.58 -10.81 -24.51
CA ASN A 174 -25.99 -10.72 -24.87
C ASN A 174 -26.51 -12.12 -25.21
N ILE A 175 -26.98 -12.86 -24.18
CA ILE A 175 -27.45 -14.25 -24.32
C ILE A 175 -28.59 -14.31 -25.33
N ASN A 176 -29.56 -13.42 -25.15
CA ASN A 176 -30.69 -13.19 -26.06
C ASN A 176 -31.26 -11.77 -25.85
N ARG A 177 -32.42 -11.46 -26.44
CA ARG A 177 -33.06 -10.13 -26.33
C ARG A 177 -33.43 -9.75 -24.89
N ASN A 178 -33.63 -10.74 -24.04
CA ASN A 178 -34.15 -10.56 -22.69
C ASN A 178 -33.08 -10.73 -21.61
N HIS A 179 -31.95 -11.34 -21.91
CA HIS A 179 -30.92 -11.68 -20.93
C HIS A 179 -29.55 -11.22 -21.37
N ALA A 180 -28.86 -10.48 -20.53
CA ALA A 180 -27.48 -10.05 -20.71
C ALA A 180 -26.69 -10.37 -19.45
N LEU A 181 -25.52 -10.99 -19.61
CA LEU A 181 -24.59 -11.34 -18.54
C LEU A 181 -23.30 -10.55 -18.72
N ASN A 182 -22.82 -9.93 -17.67
CA ASN A 182 -21.45 -9.47 -17.63
C ASN A 182 -20.67 -10.18 -16.51
N VAL A 183 -19.41 -10.47 -16.77
CA VAL A 183 -18.48 -11.04 -15.79
C VAL A 183 -17.19 -10.22 -15.81
N ARG A 184 -16.71 -9.82 -14.64
CA ARG A 184 -15.49 -9.06 -14.49
C ARG A 184 -14.58 -9.73 -13.47
N PHE A 185 -13.30 -9.81 -13.82
CA PHE A 185 -12.20 -10.16 -12.95
C PHE A 185 -11.26 -8.97 -12.82
N SER A 186 -10.76 -8.69 -11.63
CA SER A 186 -9.69 -7.72 -11.42
C SER A 186 -8.74 -8.19 -10.34
N THR A 187 -7.45 -7.90 -10.52
CA THR A 187 -6.45 -8.14 -9.49
C THR A 187 -5.40 -7.04 -9.50
N THR A 188 -4.97 -6.67 -8.31
CA THR A 188 -3.91 -5.69 -8.06
C THR A 188 -2.91 -6.29 -7.08
N ARG A 189 -1.64 -6.09 -7.35
CA ARG A 189 -0.53 -6.43 -6.47
C ARG A 189 0.38 -5.21 -6.38
N ASN A 190 0.41 -4.59 -5.23
CA ASN A 190 1.22 -3.42 -4.95
C ASN A 190 1.82 -3.52 -3.56
N LYS A 191 2.93 -2.84 -3.35
CA LYS A 191 3.48 -2.59 -2.02
C LYS A 191 4.01 -1.16 -1.95
N TYR A 192 4.00 -0.59 -0.77
CA TYR A 192 4.69 0.66 -0.49
C TYR A 192 5.61 0.49 0.71
N SER A 193 6.72 1.20 0.71
CA SER A 193 7.68 1.17 1.80
C SER A 193 7.36 2.23 2.85
N SER A 194 7.57 1.87 4.09
CA SER A 194 7.47 2.77 5.24
C SER A 194 8.76 2.79 6.02
N SER A 195 9.06 3.93 6.65
CA SER A 195 10.07 4.01 7.69
C SER A 195 9.70 3.11 8.87
N PRO A 196 10.66 2.71 9.71
CA PRO A 196 10.34 1.99 10.93
C PRO A 196 9.36 2.77 11.80
N SER A 197 8.53 2.06 12.52
CA SER A 197 7.57 2.66 13.44
C SER A 197 8.29 3.54 14.48
N SER A 198 7.79 4.76 14.67
CA SER A 198 8.26 5.64 15.77
C SER A 198 7.71 5.21 17.14
N SER A 199 6.78 4.27 17.18
CA SER A 199 6.28 3.71 18.44
C SER A 199 7.37 2.87 19.09
N THR A 200 7.77 3.25 20.30
CA THR A 200 9.00 2.78 20.92
C THR A 200 8.80 2.01 22.19
N ASN A 201 7.57 1.91 22.67
CA ASN A 201 7.38 1.26 23.96
C ASN A 201 6.61 -0.06 23.85
N PRO A 202 7.30 -1.19 23.58
CA PRO A 202 6.72 -2.51 23.75
C PRO A 202 6.57 -2.88 25.22
N PHE A 203 7.11 -2.10 26.18
CA PHE A 203 7.35 -2.51 27.56
C PHE A 203 6.43 -1.88 28.61
N ASN A 204 5.28 -1.36 28.20
CA ASN A 204 4.29 -0.79 29.13
C ASN A 204 4.90 0.12 30.21
N SER A 205 4.82 1.41 30.02
CA SER A 205 4.82 2.43 31.08
C SER A 205 6.08 3.27 31.35
N LYS A 206 7.28 2.92 30.92
CA LYS A 206 8.39 3.88 30.98
C LYS A 206 8.99 4.07 29.60
N LEU A 207 8.81 5.26 29.04
CA LEU A 207 9.59 5.71 27.89
C LEU A 207 11.06 5.74 28.33
N ILE A 208 11.90 4.91 27.72
CA ILE A 208 13.34 4.94 27.94
C ILE A 208 13.89 6.27 27.40
N TYR A 209 13.25 6.79 26.35
CA TYR A 209 13.53 8.08 25.71
C TYR A 209 12.24 8.69 25.13
N ASP A 210 12.21 9.99 24.87
CA ASP A 210 11.10 10.62 24.16
C ASP A 210 11.13 10.22 22.68
N ARG A 211 10.12 9.47 22.28
CA ARG A 211 10.01 8.95 20.90
C ARG A 211 9.90 10.02 19.83
N ASN A 212 9.36 11.19 20.14
CA ASN A 212 9.14 12.26 19.19
C ASN A 212 10.43 13.00 18.87
N ASP A 213 11.21 13.28 19.90
CA ASP A 213 12.43 14.05 19.78
C ASP A 213 13.70 13.18 19.71
N HIS A 214 13.68 11.97 20.32
CA HIS A 214 14.86 11.13 20.49
C HIS A 214 14.66 9.67 19.99
N GLY A 215 13.61 9.42 19.21
CA GLY A 215 13.28 8.09 18.68
C GLY A 215 13.99 7.75 17.37
N ARG A 216 13.70 6.55 16.81
CA ARG A 216 14.30 5.98 15.59
C ARG A 216 14.26 6.87 14.37
N THR A 217 13.26 7.73 14.26
CA THR A 217 13.04 8.61 13.09
C THR A 217 13.33 10.07 13.39
N SER A 218 13.91 10.37 14.58
CA SER A 218 14.33 11.71 14.97
C SER A 218 15.65 12.10 14.27
N TYR A 219 16.06 13.34 14.45
CA TYR A 219 17.38 13.82 13.99
C TYR A 219 18.54 13.25 14.79
N ASP A 220 18.29 12.64 15.96
CA ASP A 220 19.31 11.96 16.76
C ASP A 220 19.67 10.58 16.21
N ALA A 221 18.80 9.99 15.39
CA ALA A 221 18.94 8.64 14.90
C ALA A 221 19.12 8.58 13.38
N LEU A 222 19.78 7.51 12.94
CA LEU A 222 19.79 7.12 11.54
C LEU A 222 19.68 5.59 11.45
N TYR A 223 18.51 5.11 11.04
CA TYR A 223 18.22 3.66 10.96
C TYR A 223 18.77 3.03 9.68
N PHE A 224 19.09 1.75 9.76
CA PHE A 224 19.48 0.95 8.60
C PHE A 224 18.25 0.55 7.77
N GLU A 225 18.48 0.30 6.49
CA GLU A 225 17.46 -0.08 5.52
C GLU A 225 16.62 -1.28 5.98
N SER A 226 17.23 -2.26 6.63
CA SER A 226 16.57 -3.44 7.19
C SER A 226 15.44 -3.15 8.17
N SER A 227 15.46 -1.96 8.80
CA SER A 227 14.40 -1.54 9.73
C SER A 227 13.15 -1.01 9.03
N ARG A 228 13.19 -0.83 7.72
CA ARG A 228 12.00 -0.47 6.94
C ARG A 228 11.10 -1.69 6.79
N TYR A 229 9.83 -1.43 6.53
CA TYR A 229 8.88 -2.48 6.16
C TYR A 229 8.08 -2.09 4.92
N TYR A 230 7.46 -3.08 4.31
CA TYR A 230 6.52 -2.89 3.22
C TYR A 230 5.11 -3.25 3.69
N GLN A 231 4.15 -2.41 3.33
CA GLN A 231 2.75 -2.76 3.42
C GLN A 231 2.30 -3.25 2.06
N GLU A 232 1.94 -4.51 1.97
CA GLU A 232 1.40 -5.07 0.73
C GLU A 232 -0.08 -4.73 0.57
N GLN A 233 -0.49 -4.54 -0.67
CA GLN A 233 -1.86 -4.23 -1.06
C GLN A 233 -2.26 -5.18 -2.19
N ASN A 234 -2.68 -6.35 -1.79
CA ASN A 234 -3.09 -7.40 -2.71
C ASN A 234 -4.62 -7.48 -2.73
N PHE A 235 -5.21 -7.17 -3.87
CA PHE A 235 -6.64 -7.19 -4.06
C PHE A 235 -7.01 -8.07 -5.25
N THR A 236 -8.05 -8.89 -5.11
CA THR A 236 -8.65 -9.67 -6.20
C THR A 236 -10.16 -9.59 -6.09
N SER A 237 -10.84 -9.41 -7.22
CA SER A 237 -12.30 -9.36 -7.26
C SER A 237 -12.84 -10.06 -8.49
N VAL A 238 -13.95 -10.77 -8.30
CA VAL A 238 -14.80 -11.33 -9.35
C VAL A 238 -16.20 -10.76 -9.16
N ALA A 239 -16.80 -10.25 -10.23
CA ALA A 239 -18.20 -9.83 -10.22
C ALA A 239 -18.92 -10.42 -11.43
N ALA A 240 -20.13 -10.93 -11.21
CA ALA A 240 -21.03 -11.39 -12.26
C ALA A 240 -22.39 -10.71 -12.08
N GLU A 241 -22.96 -10.20 -13.16
CA GLU A 241 -24.25 -9.54 -13.15
C GLU A 241 -25.10 -10.04 -14.33
N LEU A 242 -26.27 -10.59 -14.01
CA LEU A 242 -27.28 -11.03 -14.97
C LEU A 242 -28.44 -10.02 -14.97
N ASN A 243 -28.64 -9.35 -16.08
CA ASN A 243 -29.78 -8.49 -16.32
C ASN A 243 -30.82 -9.20 -17.17
N SER A 244 -32.06 -9.27 -16.67
CA SER A 244 -33.16 -9.97 -17.28
C SER A 244 -34.36 -9.06 -17.46
N ARG A 245 -35.10 -9.20 -18.57
CA ARG A 245 -36.32 -8.46 -18.90
C ARG A 245 -37.43 -9.41 -19.25
N PHE A 246 -38.60 -9.16 -18.71
CA PHE A 246 -39.81 -9.97 -18.91
C PHE A 246 -41.01 -9.06 -19.18
N MET A 247 -42.10 -9.60 -19.72
CA MET A 247 -43.37 -8.87 -19.94
C MET A 247 -43.16 -7.58 -20.75
N ASP A 248 -42.47 -7.67 -21.88
CA ASP A 248 -42.10 -6.50 -22.71
C ASP A 248 -41.39 -5.40 -21.91
N SER A 249 -40.46 -5.81 -21.06
CA SER A 249 -39.65 -4.94 -20.18
C SER A 249 -40.43 -4.25 -19.05
N ARG A 250 -41.68 -4.64 -18.79
CA ARG A 250 -42.38 -4.17 -17.58
C ARG A 250 -41.83 -4.76 -16.29
N LEU A 251 -41.32 -6.00 -16.35
CA LEU A 251 -40.60 -6.63 -15.24
C LEU A 251 -39.10 -6.75 -15.59
N THR A 252 -38.27 -6.23 -14.72
CA THR A 252 -36.79 -6.34 -14.83
C THR A 252 -36.26 -7.00 -13.60
N ASN A 253 -35.17 -7.78 -13.78
CA ASN A 253 -34.42 -8.35 -12.68
C ASN A 253 -32.92 -8.15 -12.90
N THR A 254 -32.22 -7.79 -11.86
CA THR A 254 -30.76 -7.68 -11.83
C THR A 254 -30.26 -8.55 -10.69
N LEU A 255 -29.65 -9.69 -11.04
CA LEU A 255 -28.97 -10.57 -10.10
C LEU A 255 -27.48 -10.31 -10.18
N ARG A 256 -26.85 -9.95 -9.05
CA ARG A 256 -25.41 -9.65 -8.97
C ARG A 256 -24.76 -10.47 -7.88
N TYR A 257 -23.63 -11.07 -8.21
CA TYR A 257 -22.72 -11.67 -7.25
C TYR A 257 -21.34 -11.01 -7.35
N THR A 258 -20.78 -10.68 -6.19
CA THR A 258 -19.43 -10.14 -6.10
C THR A 258 -18.65 -10.89 -5.03
N TYR A 259 -17.45 -11.34 -5.40
CA TYR A 259 -16.43 -11.80 -4.48
C TYR A 259 -15.27 -10.81 -4.50
N SER A 260 -14.75 -10.46 -3.34
CA SER A 260 -13.51 -9.71 -3.22
C SER A 260 -12.64 -10.27 -2.12
N HIS A 261 -11.33 -10.26 -2.37
CA HIS A 261 -10.31 -10.71 -1.42
C HIS A 261 -9.23 -9.65 -1.31
N GLN A 262 -9.00 -9.16 -0.10
CA GLN A 262 -7.92 -8.29 0.28
C GLN A 262 -6.93 -9.08 1.12
N TYR A 263 -5.65 -9.02 0.75
CA TYR A 263 -4.55 -9.65 1.49
C TYR A 263 -3.44 -8.63 1.66
N GLU A 264 -3.26 -8.15 2.88
CA GLU A 264 -2.42 -7.00 3.20
C GLU A 264 -1.45 -7.33 4.35
N PRO A 265 -0.48 -8.23 4.15
CA PRO A 265 0.57 -8.46 5.12
C PRO A 265 1.55 -7.29 5.14
N ARG A 266 2.30 -7.17 6.22
CA ARG A 266 3.57 -6.50 6.18
C ARG A 266 4.65 -7.46 5.71
N SER A 267 5.58 -6.96 4.90
CA SER A 267 6.75 -7.71 4.43
C SER A 267 8.03 -6.89 4.61
N TYR A 268 9.17 -7.52 4.45
CA TYR A 268 10.48 -6.92 4.60
C TYR A 268 11.46 -7.53 3.59
N GLU A 269 12.61 -6.94 3.43
CA GLU A 269 13.69 -7.45 2.61
C GLU A 269 14.85 -7.93 3.49
N GLY A 270 15.58 -8.94 3.01
CA GLY A 270 16.70 -9.51 3.72
C GLY A 270 16.33 -10.64 4.69
N ARG A 271 17.30 -10.98 5.54
CA ARG A 271 17.16 -12.05 6.54
C ARG A 271 16.43 -11.54 7.78
N LEU A 272 15.61 -12.39 8.38
CA LEU A 272 15.00 -12.11 9.68
C LEU A 272 16.09 -11.86 10.74
N PHE A 273 15.99 -10.72 11.39
CA PHE A 273 16.81 -10.33 12.53
C PHE A 273 15.94 -9.52 13.51
N PRO A 274 16.10 -9.68 14.81
CA PRO A 274 15.30 -8.92 15.76
C PRO A 274 15.53 -7.42 15.63
N THR A 275 14.54 -6.63 16.02
CA THR A 275 14.70 -5.19 16.15
C THR A 275 15.72 -4.87 17.24
N VAL A 276 16.71 -4.07 16.95
CA VAL A 276 17.68 -3.59 17.94
C VAL A 276 17.79 -2.07 17.86
N ASP A 277 17.49 -1.41 18.97
CA ASP A 277 17.80 0.00 19.17
C ASP A 277 19.09 0.12 19.98
N ILE A 278 20.04 0.87 19.45
CA ILE A 278 21.25 1.28 20.17
C ILE A 278 21.05 2.72 20.63
N LEU A 279 21.15 2.92 21.94
CA LEU A 279 21.09 4.26 22.52
C LEU A 279 22.48 4.90 22.60
N GLU A 280 22.48 6.19 22.67
CA GLU A 280 23.62 7.03 23.01
C GLU A 280 23.09 8.33 23.60
N LYS A 281 23.75 8.85 24.64
CA LYS A 281 23.35 10.14 25.22
C LYS A 281 23.55 11.28 24.24
N THR A 282 22.58 12.18 24.19
CA THR A 282 22.74 13.46 23.49
C THR A 282 23.78 14.36 24.19
N PRO A 283 24.23 15.42 23.56
CA PRO A 283 25.12 16.38 24.23
C PRO A 283 24.57 16.95 25.54
N GLU A 284 23.22 16.98 25.65
CA GLU A 284 22.52 17.45 26.86
C GLU A 284 22.35 16.33 27.92
N GLY A 285 22.84 15.12 27.65
CA GLY A 285 22.79 14.00 28.57
C GLY A 285 21.49 13.17 28.54
N THR A 286 20.60 13.40 27.55
CA THR A 286 19.35 12.67 27.39
C THR A 286 19.60 11.36 26.63
N ASP A 287 18.92 10.28 27.02
CA ASP A 287 18.93 9.04 26.27
C ASP A 287 18.18 9.19 24.95
N ALA A 288 18.84 8.85 23.86
CA ALA A 288 18.29 8.92 22.52
C ALA A 288 18.73 7.75 21.68
N VAL A 289 17.88 7.32 20.75
CA VAL A 289 18.29 6.31 19.76
C VAL A 289 19.38 6.91 18.88
N LEU A 290 20.50 6.19 18.74
CA LEU A 290 21.54 6.49 17.79
C LEU A 290 21.25 5.83 16.44
N THR A 291 20.92 4.54 16.47
CA THR A 291 20.59 3.78 15.28
C THR A 291 19.65 2.62 15.62
N THR A 292 18.97 2.13 14.60
CA THR A 292 18.13 0.94 14.64
C THR A 292 18.50 0.04 13.47
N PHE A 293 18.60 -1.26 13.73
CA PHE A 293 18.75 -2.31 12.72
C PHE A 293 17.86 -3.50 13.08
N GLY A 294 17.75 -4.46 12.14
CA GLY A 294 16.77 -5.54 12.26
C GLY A 294 15.37 -5.11 11.82
N LEU A 295 14.43 -6.01 11.92
CA LEU A 295 13.06 -5.84 11.42
C LEU A 295 12.31 -4.80 12.25
N ASP A 296 11.44 -4.00 11.60
CA ASP A 296 10.48 -3.16 12.34
C ASP A 296 9.65 -4.01 13.32
N PRO A 297 9.49 -3.56 14.59
CA PRO A 297 8.94 -4.40 15.67
C PRO A 297 7.48 -4.80 15.49
N PHE A 298 6.78 -4.25 14.51
CA PHE A 298 5.36 -4.52 14.24
C PHE A 298 5.14 -5.27 12.92
N THR A 299 6.20 -5.74 12.27
CA THR A 299 6.10 -6.33 10.93
C THR A 299 5.81 -7.81 10.98
N GLU A 300 6.56 -8.58 11.77
CA GLU A 300 6.36 -10.02 11.88
C GLU A 300 4.97 -10.34 12.44
N GLY A 301 4.22 -11.21 11.74
CA GLY A 301 2.87 -11.58 12.15
C GLY A 301 1.80 -10.50 11.94
N ASN A 302 2.11 -9.39 11.27
CA ASN A 302 1.12 -8.36 10.95
C ASN A 302 0.44 -8.66 9.62
N LEU A 303 -0.85 -8.99 9.68
CA LEU A 303 -1.67 -9.38 8.54
C LEU A 303 -3.07 -8.79 8.69
N ARG A 304 -3.59 -8.22 7.61
CA ARG A 304 -5.01 -7.99 7.42
C ARG A 304 -5.48 -8.74 6.18
N GLU A 305 -6.43 -9.65 6.36
CA GLU A 305 -7.04 -10.41 5.28
C GLU A 305 -8.56 -10.30 5.39
N VAL A 306 -9.23 -9.98 4.29
CA VAL A 306 -10.68 -9.86 4.23
C VAL A 306 -11.18 -10.51 2.96
N SER A 307 -12.08 -11.47 3.10
CA SER A 307 -12.87 -12.04 2.01
C SER A 307 -14.32 -11.62 2.15
N THR A 308 -14.90 -11.04 1.11
CA THR A 308 -16.28 -10.57 1.10
C THR A 308 -17.05 -11.22 -0.05
N HIS A 309 -18.21 -11.79 0.25
CA HIS A 309 -19.17 -12.29 -0.72
C HIS A 309 -20.43 -11.44 -0.62
N ILE A 310 -20.87 -10.88 -1.73
CA ILE A 310 -22.10 -10.09 -1.81
C ILE A 310 -22.99 -10.69 -2.90
N LEU A 311 -24.22 -11.05 -2.53
CA LEU A 311 -25.28 -11.44 -3.46
C LEU A 311 -26.38 -10.41 -3.37
N THR A 312 -26.74 -9.81 -4.50
CA THR A 312 -27.84 -8.82 -4.59
C THR A 312 -28.81 -9.27 -5.66
N ASP A 313 -30.10 -9.25 -5.34
CA ASP A 313 -31.18 -9.47 -6.30
C ASP A 313 -32.14 -8.29 -6.25
N GLU A 314 -32.36 -7.65 -7.39
CA GLU A 314 -33.19 -6.47 -7.54
C GLU A 314 -34.26 -6.74 -8.60
N ILE A 315 -35.50 -6.48 -8.25
CA ILE A 315 -36.68 -6.58 -9.14
C ILE A 315 -37.28 -5.21 -9.33
N GLY A 316 -37.44 -4.79 -10.57
CA GLY A 316 -38.19 -3.58 -10.96
C GLY A 316 -39.48 -3.95 -11.71
N TYR A 317 -40.58 -3.34 -11.31
CA TYR A 317 -41.89 -3.56 -11.98
C TYR A 317 -42.57 -2.24 -12.33
N THR A 318 -42.98 -2.10 -13.58
CA THR A 318 -43.72 -0.91 -14.07
C THR A 318 -45.22 -1.23 -14.11
N LEU A 319 -45.99 -0.56 -13.29
CA LEU A 319 -47.43 -0.70 -13.19
C LEU A 319 -48.11 0.64 -13.57
N GLY A 320 -48.52 0.77 -14.79
CA GLY A 320 -49.09 2.01 -15.33
C GLY A 320 -48.11 3.19 -15.20
N LYS A 321 -48.40 4.17 -14.36
CA LYS A 321 -47.51 5.34 -14.10
C LYS A 321 -46.54 5.12 -12.93
N HIS A 322 -46.58 3.98 -12.28
CA HIS A 322 -45.77 3.68 -11.10
C HIS A 322 -44.60 2.77 -11.50
N ARG A 323 -43.42 3.06 -10.98
CA ARG A 323 -42.25 2.20 -11.05
C ARG A 323 -41.93 1.73 -9.63
N LEU A 324 -42.05 0.44 -9.40
CA LEU A 324 -41.77 -0.22 -8.12
C LEU A 324 -40.40 -0.88 -8.22
N VAL A 325 -39.61 -0.79 -7.16
CA VAL A 325 -38.33 -1.48 -7.02
C VAL A 325 -38.29 -2.17 -5.67
N ALA A 326 -37.91 -3.45 -5.67
CA ALA A 326 -37.66 -4.23 -4.46
C ALA A 326 -36.41 -5.05 -4.65
N GLY A 327 -35.71 -5.33 -3.58
CA GLY A 327 -34.49 -6.15 -3.65
C GLY A 327 -34.03 -6.66 -2.30
N LEU A 328 -33.11 -7.59 -2.37
CA LEU A 328 -32.43 -8.18 -1.22
C LEU A 328 -30.93 -8.16 -1.46
N GLN A 329 -30.18 -7.91 -0.39
CA GLN A 329 -28.73 -8.05 -0.40
C GLN A 329 -28.31 -8.95 0.76
N PHE A 330 -27.48 -9.93 0.44
CA PHE A 330 -26.79 -10.77 1.42
C PHE A 330 -25.31 -10.48 1.33
N GLU A 331 -24.67 -10.22 2.46
CA GLU A 331 -23.24 -9.99 2.56
C GLU A 331 -22.63 -10.92 3.61
N HIS A 332 -21.54 -11.59 3.26
CA HIS A 332 -20.78 -12.44 4.14
C HIS A 332 -19.31 -12.03 4.11
N ASN A 333 -18.78 -11.65 5.27
CA ASN A 333 -17.40 -11.21 5.46
C ASN A 333 -16.65 -12.20 6.34
N LEU A 334 -15.48 -12.61 5.87
CA LEU A 334 -14.48 -13.34 6.64
C LEU A 334 -13.27 -12.42 6.82
N THR A 335 -12.88 -12.20 8.07
CA THR A 335 -11.76 -11.31 8.39
C THR A 335 -10.76 -12.01 9.27
N THR A 336 -9.50 -11.99 8.86
CA THR A 336 -8.34 -12.37 9.67
C THR A 336 -7.51 -11.13 9.92
N ASN A 337 -7.24 -10.83 11.19
CA ASN A 337 -6.38 -9.72 11.58
C ASN A 337 -5.31 -10.25 12.54
N GLY A 338 -4.07 -10.37 12.04
CA GLY A 338 -2.89 -10.75 12.80
C GLY A 338 -2.14 -9.52 13.27
N TYR A 339 -1.75 -9.50 14.54
CA TYR A 339 -0.90 -8.47 15.10
C TYR A 339 -0.06 -9.05 16.23
N LEU A 340 1.25 -9.07 16.02
CA LEU A 340 2.22 -9.55 17.00
C LEU A 340 3.32 -8.49 17.19
N GLN A 341 3.17 -7.70 18.24
CA GLN A 341 4.17 -6.69 18.58
C GLN A 341 5.45 -7.35 19.07
N GLY A 342 6.58 -7.05 18.43
CA GLY A 342 7.87 -7.65 18.76
C GLY A 342 7.98 -9.13 18.36
N GLY A 343 7.20 -9.59 17.36
CA GLY A 343 7.16 -11.01 16.96
C GLY A 343 8.51 -11.59 16.54
N ALA A 344 9.44 -10.76 16.07
CA ALA A 344 10.81 -11.15 15.74
C ALA A 344 11.81 -10.95 16.90
N GLY A 345 11.35 -10.49 18.04
CA GLY A 345 12.16 -9.99 19.14
C GLY A 345 12.50 -8.50 18.99
N TYR A 346 12.57 -7.81 20.12
CA TYR A 346 12.93 -6.41 20.18
C TYR A 346 13.83 -6.14 21.38
N TYR A 347 14.99 -5.55 21.14
CA TYR A 347 16.01 -5.28 22.12
C TYR A 347 16.40 -3.81 22.11
N VAL A 348 16.67 -3.26 23.30
CA VAL A 348 17.21 -1.91 23.49
C VAL A 348 18.49 -2.04 24.31
N TYR A 349 19.60 -1.53 23.77
CA TYR A 349 20.88 -1.49 24.45
C TYR A 349 21.26 -0.05 24.79
N GLU A 350 21.83 0.12 26.00
CA GLU A 350 22.24 1.44 26.48
C GLU A 350 23.39 2.04 25.64
N SER A 351 24.21 1.18 25.03
CA SER A 351 25.30 1.58 24.16
C SER A 351 25.63 0.52 23.12
N TRP A 352 26.37 0.94 22.08
CA TRP A 352 26.94 0.01 21.09
C TRP A 352 27.94 -0.96 21.74
N ASP A 353 28.73 -0.49 22.75
CA ASP A 353 29.69 -1.35 23.45
C ASP A 353 28.98 -2.43 24.28
N ASP A 354 27.82 -2.16 24.84
CA ASP A 354 27.03 -3.17 25.54
C ASP A 354 26.53 -4.26 24.58
N PHE A 355 26.10 -3.88 23.38
CA PHE A 355 25.71 -4.85 22.37
C PHE A 355 26.91 -5.72 21.92
N LYS A 356 28.06 -5.09 21.59
CA LYS A 356 29.25 -5.80 21.14
C LYS A 356 29.79 -6.81 22.16
N ASN A 357 29.68 -6.47 23.43
CA ASN A 357 30.20 -7.28 24.55
C ASN A 357 29.17 -8.24 25.14
N ASP A 358 28.06 -8.46 24.45
CA ASP A 358 26.98 -9.37 24.83
C ASP A 358 26.44 -9.13 26.26
N LYS A 359 26.38 -7.86 26.67
CA LYS A 359 25.78 -7.49 27.93
C LYS A 359 24.25 -7.60 27.86
N ALA A 360 23.65 -7.68 29.05
CA ALA A 360 22.18 -7.69 29.13
C ALA A 360 21.61 -6.41 28.51
N PRO A 361 20.58 -6.50 27.64
CA PRO A 361 19.91 -5.33 27.10
C PRO A 361 19.20 -4.56 28.23
N LEU A 362 19.10 -3.24 28.06
CA LEU A 362 18.32 -2.37 28.95
C LEU A 362 16.85 -2.79 28.99
N ALA A 363 16.33 -3.25 27.85
CA ALA A 363 14.99 -3.80 27.73
C ALA A 363 14.91 -4.78 26.55
N PHE A 364 14.04 -5.79 26.67
CA PHE A 364 13.77 -6.74 25.58
C PHE A 364 12.33 -7.25 25.63
N ARG A 365 11.84 -7.70 24.47
CA ARG A 365 10.54 -8.34 24.31
C ARG A 365 10.63 -9.48 23.31
#